data_5e748f1cdddf096bef4e768cc374fd8a
#
_entry.id   5e748f1cdddf096bef4e768cc374fd8a
#
_cell.length_a   1.000
_cell.length_b   1.000
_cell.length_c   1.000
_cell.angle_alpha   90.00
_cell.angle_beta   90.00
_cell.angle_gamma   90.00
#
_symmetry.space_group_name_H-M   'P 1'
#
loop_
_entity.id
_entity.type
_entity.pdbx_description
1 polymer ?
#
loop_
_entity_poly.entity_id
_entity_poly.type
_entity_poly.pdbx_seq_one_letter_code
_entity_poly.pdbx_strand_id
1 'polypeptide(L)'
;FTKNLQRQLRGESARAWPERREDGTRPVVVRKGRENYLCLLNLEDAMQGGFGGRAAILAQMVARWAAYSRDGDMIGGDLPGWLGTLFRKRGIAALTDQRGECVYAGCPHYRKCFIERAARASAQADLVIANHALVMVNAARGRDAAQRPTRIVFDEGHHVFDAADSTFAAALTGQEAIELRRWIVGPERKSKGRRRGLAARLADVASYDEAGGEAVEAAIEAARHLPSDGWLGRINEGEPYGPLENLFSAVRALTFARDESGGQEAGYGIETEIADLPGQLIELAQQAASALSAIRHPLVKLGVRLEAVLEDAPDWLDGPGRARIEGARHSLGWRVDLLAAWEALLERLGGPADPEFVDWFAVDRSDAREFDIGIHRRWLDPMKPFAKVVLEPAHGVMLTSATLTDRTDEGADWEDAITRSGAPHIEVAPLTTAAESPFDYTARAEVLIVTDIKRGDLPALAGAYARFIEAAGGGVLGLFTAIRRLRAVYGRIADRLARSGLPLYAQHVDPIDTGTLVDIFRDDRTASLLGTDALRDGVDVPGESLRCVVLEGVPWPRPTILHRARRAAGGGSRHDDRIIRARLAQAFGRLIRGKDDKGHFIVLSPAFPS
;
A
#
# COMPACT_ATOMS: atom_id res chain seq x y z
N PHE A 1 -3.69 -4.02 -5.91
CA PHE A 1 -3.45 -4.07 -7.35
C PHE A 1 -1.95 -4.04 -7.62
N THR A 2 -1.40 -5.07 -8.21
CA THR A 2 0.04 -5.13 -8.47
C THR A 2 0.43 -4.20 -9.63
N LYS A 3 1.60 -3.60 -9.53
CA LYS A 3 2.15 -2.73 -10.58
C LYS A 3 2.35 -3.46 -11.91
N ASN A 4 2.49 -4.77 -11.87
CA ASN A 4 2.57 -5.63 -13.04
C ASN A 4 1.26 -5.65 -13.82
N LEU A 5 0.11 -5.70 -13.14
CA LEU A 5 -1.19 -5.70 -13.80
C LEU A 5 -1.48 -4.38 -14.52
N GLN A 6 -1.05 -3.23 -13.97
CA GLN A 6 -1.15 -1.95 -14.67
C GLN A 6 -0.33 -1.94 -15.97
N ARG A 7 0.86 -2.56 -15.97
CA ARG A 7 1.71 -2.70 -17.17
C ARG A 7 1.06 -3.62 -18.20
N GLN A 8 0.47 -4.73 -17.76
CA GLN A 8 -0.25 -5.67 -18.61
C GLN A 8 -1.47 -5.01 -19.25
N LEU A 9 -2.34 -4.35 -18.48
CA LEU A 9 -3.51 -3.64 -18.99
C LEU A 9 -3.14 -2.56 -20.01
N ARG A 10 -2.02 -1.85 -19.79
CA ARG A 10 -1.51 -0.90 -20.77
C ARG A 10 -1.09 -1.58 -22.07
N GLY A 11 -0.46 -2.75 -22.00
CA GLY A 11 -0.06 -3.53 -23.19
C GLY A 11 -1.27 -4.01 -23.98
N GLU A 12 -2.30 -4.49 -23.29
CA GLU A 12 -3.53 -4.96 -23.90
C GLU A 12 -4.39 -3.83 -24.48
N SER A 13 -4.45 -2.69 -23.79
CA SER A 13 -5.17 -1.53 -24.28
C SER A 13 -4.63 -0.99 -25.62
N ALA A 14 -3.36 -1.25 -25.93
CA ALA A 14 -2.77 -0.89 -27.23
C ALA A 14 -3.40 -1.63 -28.43
N ARG A 15 -4.16 -2.71 -28.18
CA ARG A 15 -4.93 -3.41 -29.23
C ARG A 15 -6.22 -2.67 -29.61
N ALA A 16 -6.79 -1.90 -28.67
CA ALA A 16 -8.06 -1.20 -28.85
C ALA A 16 -7.89 0.30 -29.14
N TRP A 17 -6.78 0.88 -28.69
CA TRP A 17 -6.50 2.33 -28.84
C TRP A 17 -5.14 2.56 -29.49
N PRO A 18 -5.00 3.60 -30.35
CA PRO A 18 -3.69 4.02 -30.85
C PRO A 18 -2.82 4.55 -29.70
N GLU A 19 -1.50 4.47 -29.83
CA GLU A 19 -0.58 4.99 -28.81
C GLU A 19 -0.75 6.51 -28.61
N ARG A 20 -1.03 7.23 -29.68
CA ARG A 20 -1.33 8.66 -29.69
C ARG A 20 -2.44 8.98 -30.68
N ARG A 21 -3.24 9.99 -30.37
CA ARG A 21 -4.19 10.60 -31.30
C ARG A 21 -3.46 11.52 -32.29
N GLU A 22 -4.16 12.00 -33.30
CA GLU A 22 -3.63 12.95 -34.30
C GLU A 22 -3.14 14.25 -33.66
N ASP A 23 -3.79 14.72 -32.59
CA ASP A 23 -3.40 15.89 -31.79
C ASP A 23 -2.18 15.64 -30.87
N GLY A 24 -1.60 14.45 -30.88
CA GLY A 24 -0.47 14.05 -30.07
C GLY A 24 -0.82 13.64 -28.62
N THR A 25 -2.08 13.71 -28.21
CA THR A 25 -2.52 13.27 -26.89
C THR A 25 -2.57 11.73 -26.80
N ARG A 26 -2.54 11.21 -25.58
CA ARG A 26 -2.64 9.76 -25.31
C ARG A 26 -4.05 9.41 -24.89
N PRO A 27 -4.75 8.52 -25.62
CA PRO A 27 -6.08 8.08 -25.22
C PRO A 27 -6.08 7.22 -23.95
N VAL A 28 -5.00 6.49 -23.69
CA VAL A 28 -4.83 5.63 -22.50
C VAL A 28 -3.64 6.10 -21.67
N VAL A 29 -3.87 6.34 -20.40
CA VAL A 29 -2.84 6.81 -19.45
C VAL A 29 -2.81 5.93 -18.20
N VAL A 30 -1.63 5.47 -17.81
CA VAL A 30 -1.39 4.87 -16.49
C VAL A 30 -1.08 5.98 -15.51
N ARG A 31 -1.88 6.07 -14.43
CA ARG A 31 -1.68 7.02 -13.33
C ARG A 31 -1.41 6.28 -12.03
N LYS A 32 -0.31 6.65 -11.38
CA LYS A 32 0.09 6.13 -10.06
C LYS A 32 0.05 7.24 -9.01
N GLY A 33 0.15 6.88 -7.75
CA GLY A 33 0.35 7.85 -6.67
C GLY A 33 1.66 8.63 -6.85
N ARG A 34 1.72 9.83 -6.31
CA ARG A 34 2.87 10.76 -6.44
C ARG A 34 4.17 10.15 -5.93
N GLU A 35 4.07 9.32 -4.90
CA GLU A 35 5.17 8.58 -4.27
C GLU A 35 5.84 7.55 -5.20
N ASN A 36 5.26 7.28 -6.36
CA ASN A 36 5.83 6.35 -7.32
C ASN A 36 6.65 7.04 -8.42
N TYR A 37 6.61 8.36 -8.50
CA TYR A 37 7.31 9.13 -9.53
C TYR A 37 8.53 9.85 -8.97
N LEU A 38 9.52 10.02 -9.83
CA LEU A 38 10.67 10.87 -9.53
C LEU A 38 10.22 12.32 -9.32
N CYS A 39 10.58 12.89 -8.18
CA CYS A 39 10.50 14.32 -7.94
C CYS A 39 11.80 14.99 -8.39
N LEU A 40 11.74 15.79 -9.44
CA LEU A 40 12.92 16.46 -9.98
C LEU A 40 13.52 17.47 -8.99
N LEU A 41 12.70 18.07 -8.12
CA LEU A 41 13.19 18.97 -7.06
C LEU A 41 13.98 18.19 -6.01
N ASN A 42 13.47 17.03 -5.58
CA ASN A 42 14.20 16.17 -4.63
C ASN A 42 15.50 15.63 -5.23
N LEU A 43 15.49 15.34 -6.54
CA LEU A 43 16.70 14.93 -7.25
C LEU A 43 17.74 16.06 -7.31
N GLU A 44 17.33 17.28 -7.64
CA GLU A 44 18.21 18.46 -7.64
C GLU A 44 18.83 18.70 -6.27
N ASP A 45 18.02 18.68 -5.20
CA ASP A 45 18.49 18.81 -3.82
C ASP A 45 19.51 17.72 -3.45
N ALA A 46 19.28 16.48 -3.92
CA ALA A 46 20.21 15.36 -3.72
C ALA A 46 21.53 15.57 -4.48
N MET A 47 21.48 16.10 -5.70
CA MET A 47 22.65 16.38 -6.53
C MET A 47 23.48 17.56 -6.02
N GLN A 48 22.84 18.57 -5.42
CA GLN A 48 23.51 19.75 -4.85
C GLN A 48 24.19 19.49 -3.48
N GLY A 49 24.39 18.24 -3.11
CA GLY A 49 25.11 17.85 -1.90
C GLY A 49 24.19 17.53 -0.71
N GLY A 50 22.90 17.34 -0.95
CA GLY A 50 21.94 16.88 0.03
C GLY A 50 22.20 15.46 0.53
N PHE A 51 22.85 14.63 -0.28
CA PHE A 51 23.19 13.25 0.06
C PHE A 51 24.71 13.03 0.05
N GLY A 52 25.18 12.15 0.96
CA GLY A 52 26.58 11.71 1.02
C GLY A 52 26.70 10.22 0.68
N GLY A 53 27.91 9.79 0.30
CA GLY A 53 28.24 8.38 0.09
C GLY A 53 27.36 7.68 -0.95
N ARG A 54 26.82 6.52 -0.60
CA ARG A 54 26.00 5.69 -1.53
C ARG A 54 24.74 6.40 -2.03
N ALA A 55 24.16 7.31 -1.26
CA ALA A 55 22.98 8.05 -1.66
C ALA A 55 23.29 9.06 -2.78
N ALA A 56 24.48 9.67 -2.77
CA ALA A 56 24.93 10.54 -3.86
C ALA A 56 25.13 9.76 -5.16
N ILE A 57 25.68 8.55 -5.08
CA ILE A 57 25.83 7.66 -6.26
C ILE A 57 24.46 7.33 -6.83
N LEU A 58 23.49 6.95 -6.00
CA LEU A 58 22.11 6.70 -6.43
C LEU A 58 21.52 7.91 -7.13
N ALA A 59 21.65 9.12 -6.55
CA ALA A 59 21.12 10.35 -7.14
C ALA A 59 21.69 10.60 -8.54
N GLN A 60 23.01 10.41 -8.73
CA GLN A 60 23.65 10.54 -10.05
C GLN A 60 23.16 9.51 -11.06
N MET A 61 22.98 8.26 -10.65
CA MET A 61 22.45 7.21 -11.52
C MET A 61 21.01 7.50 -11.93
N VAL A 62 20.18 7.94 -10.98
CA VAL A 62 18.79 8.34 -11.23
C VAL A 62 18.73 9.59 -12.10
N ALA A 63 19.63 10.57 -11.93
CA ALA A 63 19.70 11.75 -12.78
C ALA A 63 20.00 11.37 -14.25
N ARG A 64 20.93 10.44 -14.47
CA ARG A 64 21.23 9.93 -15.79
C ARG A 64 20.03 9.19 -16.41
N TRP A 65 19.37 8.33 -15.63
CA TRP A 65 18.14 7.67 -16.07
C TRP A 65 17.01 8.65 -16.39
N ALA A 66 16.82 9.67 -15.55
CA ALA A 66 15.76 10.67 -15.73
C ALA A 66 15.87 11.45 -17.04
N ALA A 67 17.07 11.61 -17.58
CA ALA A 67 17.30 12.26 -18.87
C ALA A 67 16.69 11.47 -20.06
N TYR A 68 16.51 10.17 -19.91
CA TYR A 68 15.99 9.26 -20.94
C TYR A 68 14.63 8.68 -20.60
N SER A 69 14.19 8.75 -19.33
CA SER A 69 12.91 8.20 -18.89
C SER A 69 11.74 8.92 -19.56
N ARG A 70 10.76 8.14 -20.00
CA ARG A 70 9.53 8.64 -20.62
C ARG A 70 8.45 9.01 -19.60
N ASP A 71 8.39 8.29 -18.50
CA ASP A 71 7.32 8.40 -17.51
C ASP A 71 7.78 8.81 -16.12
N GLY A 72 9.07 8.68 -15.80
CA GLY A 72 9.63 8.99 -14.49
C GLY A 72 9.15 8.04 -13.39
N ASP A 73 8.63 6.88 -13.75
CA ASP A 73 8.09 5.89 -12.81
C ASP A 73 9.23 5.13 -12.12
N MET A 74 9.42 5.42 -10.84
CA MET A 74 10.45 4.81 -10.00
C MET A 74 10.15 3.38 -9.57
N ILE A 75 8.91 2.90 -9.83
CA ILE A 75 8.44 1.61 -9.33
C ILE A 75 7.60 0.89 -10.39
N GLY A 76 8.25 0.00 -11.16
CA GLY A 76 7.60 -0.80 -12.20
C GLY A 76 7.48 -0.08 -13.55
N GLY A 77 8.19 1.06 -13.72
CA GLY A 77 8.40 1.74 -14.98
C GLY A 77 9.70 1.29 -15.67
N ASP A 78 10.36 2.23 -16.33
CA ASP A 78 11.62 2.00 -17.03
C ASP A 78 12.88 2.13 -16.14
N LEU A 79 12.72 2.37 -14.81
CA LEU A 79 13.84 2.35 -13.88
C LEU A 79 14.37 0.94 -13.70
N PRO A 80 15.71 0.71 -13.84
CA PRO A 80 16.29 -0.61 -13.63
C PRO A 80 16.00 -1.17 -12.23
N GLY A 81 15.33 -2.33 -12.14
CA GLY A 81 14.85 -2.93 -10.88
C GLY A 81 15.97 -3.22 -9.87
N TRP A 82 17.19 -3.55 -10.35
CA TRP A 82 18.35 -3.80 -9.50
C TRP A 82 18.79 -2.58 -8.67
N LEU A 83 18.47 -1.35 -9.11
CA LEU A 83 18.77 -0.13 -8.32
C LEU A 83 18.05 -0.16 -6.97
N GLY A 84 16.79 -0.59 -6.95
CA GLY A 84 16.00 -0.70 -5.73
C GLY A 84 16.57 -1.70 -4.73
N THR A 85 17.13 -2.77 -5.23
CA THR A 85 17.77 -3.81 -4.42
C THR A 85 19.13 -3.34 -3.88
N LEU A 86 19.96 -2.74 -4.73
CA LEU A 86 21.32 -2.31 -4.38
C LEU A 86 21.33 -1.14 -3.37
N PHE A 87 20.43 -0.15 -3.54
CA PHE A 87 20.44 1.08 -2.74
C PHE A 87 19.38 1.12 -1.63
N ARG A 88 18.65 0.06 -1.42
CA ARG A 88 17.52 -0.07 -0.49
C ARG A 88 16.33 0.84 -0.87
N LYS A 89 15.13 0.38 -0.61
CA LYS A 89 13.87 1.10 -0.93
C LYS A 89 13.82 2.53 -0.35
N ARG A 90 14.40 2.76 0.84
CA ARG A 90 14.44 4.10 1.47
C ARG A 90 15.23 5.14 0.66
N GLY A 91 16.29 4.74 -0.02
CA GLY A 91 17.07 5.66 -0.87
C GLY A 91 16.28 6.12 -2.09
N ILE A 92 15.55 5.20 -2.72
CA ILE A 92 14.66 5.52 -3.85
C ILE A 92 13.49 6.40 -3.38
N ALA A 93 12.87 6.05 -2.27
CA ALA A 93 11.77 6.79 -1.68
C ALA A 93 12.13 8.26 -1.38
N ALA A 94 13.39 8.54 -1.02
CA ALA A 94 13.86 9.89 -0.78
C ALA A 94 13.86 10.80 -2.03
N LEU A 95 13.85 10.20 -3.22
CA LEU A 95 13.80 10.92 -4.50
C LEU A 95 12.37 11.10 -5.04
N THR A 96 11.36 10.61 -4.35
CA THR A 96 9.94 10.72 -4.72
C THR A 96 9.20 11.72 -3.82
N ASP A 97 7.97 12.11 -4.21
CA ASP A 97 7.12 12.98 -3.38
C ASP A 97 6.24 12.13 -2.45
N GLN A 98 6.78 11.71 -1.32
CA GLN A 98 6.07 10.86 -0.37
C GLN A 98 5.18 11.61 0.61
N ARG A 99 5.53 12.86 0.93
CA ARG A 99 4.92 13.62 2.01
C ARG A 99 3.97 14.72 1.55
N GLY A 100 3.76 14.88 0.24
CA GLY A 100 3.04 16.01 -0.31
C GLY A 100 3.75 17.35 -0.03
N GLU A 101 5.08 17.34 -0.11
CA GLU A 101 5.93 18.52 0.00
C GLU A 101 6.01 19.32 -1.31
N CYS A 102 5.27 18.88 -2.34
CA CYS A 102 5.27 19.51 -3.65
C CYS A 102 4.81 20.96 -3.57
N VAL A 103 5.58 21.82 -4.21
CA VAL A 103 5.27 23.27 -4.33
C VAL A 103 4.53 23.60 -5.64
N TYR A 104 4.03 22.59 -6.34
CA TYR A 104 3.22 22.70 -7.57
C TYR A 104 3.81 23.65 -8.61
N ALA A 105 3.05 24.62 -9.13
CA ALA A 105 3.50 25.56 -10.14
C ALA A 105 4.67 26.46 -9.71
N GLY A 106 4.90 26.63 -8.39
CA GLY A 106 6.09 27.28 -7.87
C GLY A 106 7.39 26.46 -7.98
N CYS A 107 7.30 25.20 -8.46
CA CYS A 107 8.46 24.37 -8.69
C CYS A 107 9.20 24.77 -9.98
N PRO A 108 10.53 24.98 -9.95
CA PRO A 108 11.31 25.28 -11.17
C PRO A 108 11.21 24.17 -12.22
N HIS A 109 10.90 22.95 -11.80
CA HIS A 109 10.72 21.80 -12.67
C HIS A 109 9.27 21.54 -13.11
N TYR A 110 8.30 22.39 -12.75
CA TYR A 110 6.87 22.14 -12.97
C TYR A 110 6.53 21.71 -14.41
N ARG A 111 7.08 22.40 -15.40
CA ARG A 111 6.83 22.09 -16.83
C ARG A 111 7.35 20.71 -17.25
N LYS A 112 8.46 20.25 -16.61
CA LYS A 112 9.12 18.96 -16.91
C LYS A 112 8.72 17.87 -15.90
N CYS A 113 7.93 18.20 -14.87
CA CYS A 113 7.57 17.31 -13.79
C CYS A 113 6.80 16.09 -14.30
N PHE A 114 7.28 14.90 -14.00
CA PHE A 114 6.65 13.64 -14.40
C PHE A 114 5.26 13.46 -13.78
N ILE A 115 5.11 13.86 -12.50
CA ILE A 115 3.85 13.79 -11.77
C ILE A 115 2.78 14.66 -12.45
N GLU A 116 3.13 15.92 -12.72
CA GLU A 116 2.20 16.88 -13.34
C GLU A 116 1.90 16.54 -14.82
N ARG A 117 2.88 15.96 -15.52
CA ARG A 117 2.65 15.44 -16.88
C ARG A 117 1.63 14.29 -16.86
N ALA A 118 1.79 13.34 -15.92
CA ALA A 118 0.83 12.23 -15.77
C ALA A 118 -0.56 12.73 -15.36
N ALA A 119 -0.65 13.73 -14.48
CA ALA A 119 -1.91 14.33 -14.06
C ALA A 119 -2.63 15.03 -15.22
N ARG A 120 -1.91 15.87 -16.00
CA ARG A 120 -2.46 16.56 -17.18
C ARG A 120 -2.87 15.59 -18.28
N ALA A 121 -2.06 14.58 -18.55
CA ALA A 121 -2.39 13.55 -19.52
C ALA A 121 -3.64 12.76 -19.12
N SER A 122 -3.82 12.50 -17.81
CA SER A 122 -5.01 11.80 -17.30
C SER A 122 -6.30 12.61 -17.49
N ALA A 123 -6.22 13.94 -17.42
CA ALA A 123 -7.38 14.80 -17.63
C ALA A 123 -7.89 14.81 -19.09
N GLN A 124 -7.04 14.43 -20.04
CA GLN A 124 -7.35 14.40 -21.49
C GLN A 124 -7.52 12.97 -22.03
N ALA A 125 -7.34 11.95 -21.20
CA ALA A 125 -7.41 10.56 -21.60
C ALA A 125 -8.85 10.04 -21.63
N ASP A 126 -9.14 9.12 -22.56
CA ASP A 126 -10.40 8.36 -22.58
C ASP A 126 -10.42 7.30 -21.47
N LEU A 127 -9.26 6.69 -21.23
CA LEU A 127 -9.07 5.66 -20.23
C LEU A 127 -7.89 5.98 -19.31
N VAL A 128 -8.14 6.01 -18.00
CA VAL A 128 -7.09 6.14 -16.99
C VAL A 128 -6.98 4.83 -16.20
N ILE A 129 -5.83 4.17 -16.32
CA ILE A 129 -5.51 2.97 -15.57
C ILE A 129 -4.86 3.39 -14.24
N ALA A 130 -5.51 3.06 -13.12
CA ALA A 130 -5.05 3.40 -11.78
C ALA A 130 -5.21 2.21 -10.82
N ASN A 131 -4.54 2.24 -9.67
CA ASN A 131 -4.84 1.26 -8.62
C ASN A 131 -6.10 1.69 -7.83
N HIS A 132 -6.76 0.72 -7.19
CA HIS A 132 -7.99 0.94 -6.43
C HIS A 132 -7.83 2.02 -5.35
N ALA A 133 -6.74 1.97 -4.58
CA ALA A 133 -6.47 2.96 -3.54
C ALA A 133 -6.38 4.40 -4.09
N LEU A 134 -5.76 4.60 -5.26
CA LEU A 134 -5.67 5.94 -5.86
C LEU A 134 -7.04 6.49 -6.23
N VAL A 135 -7.95 5.64 -6.74
CA VAL A 135 -9.34 6.04 -7.05
C VAL A 135 -10.04 6.49 -5.77
N MET A 136 -9.96 5.68 -4.70
CA MET A 136 -10.61 5.96 -3.41
C MET A 136 -10.04 7.20 -2.71
N VAL A 137 -8.71 7.33 -2.67
CA VAL A 137 -8.03 8.49 -2.08
C VAL A 137 -8.38 9.78 -2.84
N ASN A 138 -8.45 9.74 -4.17
CA ASN A 138 -8.85 10.91 -4.95
C ASN A 138 -10.33 11.26 -4.74
N ALA A 139 -11.19 10.27 -4.61
CA ALA A 139 -12.61 10.48 -4.31
C ALA A 139 -12.79 11.08 -2.90
N ALA A 140 -12.11 10.53 -1.88
CA ALA A 140 -12.18 11.01 -0.50
C ALA A 140 -11.63 12.44 -0.32
N ARG A 141 -10.61 12.81 -1.10
CA ARG A 141 -9.97 14.15 -1.00
C ARG A 141 -10.77 15.29 -1.63
N GLY A 142 -11.95 15.05 -2.15
CA GLY A 142 -12.85 16.11 -2.60
C GLY A 142 -12.35 17.02 -3.74
N ARG A 143 -11.39 16.56 -4.56
CA ARG A 143 -10.94 17.33 -5.74
C ARG A 143 -12.12 17.64 -6.63
N ASP A 144 -12.10 18.80 -7.27
CA ASP A 144 -13.16 19.36 -8.12
C ASP A 144 -14.12 18.30 -8.68
N ALA A 145 -15.39 18.39 -8.29
CA ALA A 145 -16.41 17.43 -8.72
C ALA A 145 -16.46 17.29 -10.26
N ALA A 146 -16.11 18.36 -10.98
CA ALA A 146 -16.03 18.41 -12.44
C ALA A 146 -14.89 17.54 -13.04
N GLN A 147 -13.86 17.19 -12.27
CA GLN A 147 -12.72 16.40 -12.75
C GLN A 147 -12.71 14.96 -12.23
N ARG A 148 -13.76 14.53 -11.49
CA ARG A 148 -13.85 13.15 -10.99
C ARG A 148 -14.28 12.22 -12.11
N PRO A 149 -13.60 11.08 -12.29
CA PRO A 149 -14.11 10.03 -13.16
C PRO A 149 -15.43 9.50 -12.57
N THR A 150 -16.47 9.52 -13.37
CA THR A 150 -17.81 9.07 -12.95
C THR A 150 -18.14 7.67 -13.46
N ARG A 151 -17.36 7.14 -14.39
CA ARG A 151 -17.46 5.75 -14.89
C ARG A 151 -16.23 4.98 -14.46
N ILE A 152 -16.41 3.98 -13.61
CA ILE A 152 -15.32 3.29 -12.94
C ILE A 152 -15.47 1.79 -13.16
N VAL A 153 -14.38 1.15 -13.58
CA VAL A 153 -14.27 -0.31 -13.64
C VAL A 153 -13.20 -0.75 -12.65
N PHE A 154 -13.61 -1.49 -11.63
CA PHE A 154 -12.70 -2.15 -10.71
C PHE A 154 -12.40 -3.56 -11.23
N ASP A 155 -11.33 -3.68 -11.97
CA ASP A 155 -10.77 -4.96 -12.38
C ASP A 155 -10.09 -5.64 -11.19
N GLU A 156 -10.16 -6.96 -11.10
CA GLU A 156 -9.85 -7.73 -9.89
C GLU A 156 -10.59 -7.17 -8.66
N GLY A 157 -11.90 -7.02 -8.82
CA GLY A 157 -12.81 -6.37 -7.87
C GLY A 157 -12.82 -7.00 -6.48
N HIS A 158 -12.36 -8.25 -6.32
CA HIS A 158 -12.18 -8.90 -5.02
C HIS A 158 -11.18 -8.18 -4.09
N HIS A 159 -10.31 -7.30 -4.64
CA HIS A 159 -9.40 -6.46 -3.86
C HIS A 159 -10.00 -5.12 -3.41
N VAL A 160 -11.21 -4.78 -3.85
CA VAL A 160 -11.84 -3.48 -3.53
C VAL A 160 -12.05 -3.33 -2.03
N PHE A 161 -12.49 -4.39 -1.36
CA PHE A 161 -12.69 -4.40 0.09
C PHE A 161 -11.40 -4.07 0.85
N ASP A 162 -10.30 -4.73 0.52
CA ASP A 162 -9.00 -4.52 1.19
C ASP A 162 -8.42 -3.12 0.88
N ALA A 163 -8.66 -2.63 -0.33
CA ALA A 163 -8.28 -1.27 -0.71
C ALA A 163 -9.09 -0.21 0.05
N ALA A 164 -10.39 -0.42 0.22
CA ALA A 164 -11.26 0.43 1.02
C ALA A 164 -10.85 0.41 2.49
N ASP A 165 -10.61 -0.78 3.05
CA ASP A 165 -10.13 -0.94 4.41
C ASP A 165 -8.85 -0.13 4.67
N SER A 166 -7.88 -0.20 3.77
CA SER A 166 -6.63 0.54 3.90
C SER A 166 -6.81 2.06 3.70
N THR A 167 -7.71 2.48 2.81
CA THR A 167 -7.90 3.89 2.47
C THR A 167 -8.66 4.66 3.53
N PHE A 168 -9.68 4.04 4.13
CA PHE A 168 -10.56 4.67 5.14
C PHE A 168 -10.13 4.36 6.58
N ALA A 169 -8.92 3.84 6.76
CA ALA A 169 -8.32 3.62 8.05
C ALA A 169 -7.92 4.92 8.73
N ALA A 170 -7.95 4.94 10.04
CA ALA A 170 -7.25 5.91 10.86
C ALA A 170 -6.18 5.20 11.69
N ALA A 171 -5.00 5.80 11.76
CA ALA A 171 -3.95 5.33 12.65
C ALA A 171 -3.19 6.54 13.20
N LEU A 172 -2.83 6.48 14.47
CA LEU A 172 -1.87 7.39 15.09
C LEU A 172 -0.65 6.56 15.46
N THR A 173 0.39 6.62 14.63
CA THR A 173 1.64 5.90 14.85
C THR A 173 2.82 6.84 14.99
N GLY A 174 3.91 6.34 15.59
CA GLY A 174 5.13 7.13 15.71
C GLY A 174 5.71 7.54 14.36
N GLN A 175 5.61 6.67 13.33
CA GLN A 175 6.08 7.00 11.98
C GLN A 175 5.21 8.08 11.30
N GLU A 176 3.88 8.03 11.45
CA GLU A 176 3.01 9.05 10.90
C GLU A 176 3.19 10.40 11.61
N ALA A 177 3.34 10.36 12.93
CA ALA A 177 3.58 11.57 13.73
C ALA A 177 4.92 12.25 13.36
N ILE A 178 6.00 11.48 13.17
CA ILE A 178 7.29 12.04 12.73
C ILE A 178 7.22 12.57 11.28
N GLU A 179 6.43 11.94 10.41
CA GLU A 179 6.23 12.46 9.06
C GLU A 179 5.46 13.79 9.06
N LEU A 180 4.46 13.94 9.91
CA LEU A 180 3.75 15.20 10.11
C LEU A 180 4.71 16.29 10.66
N ARG A 181 5.54 15.96 11.69
CA ARG A 181 6.55 16.88 12.20
C ARG A 181 7.49 17.36 11.10
N ARG A 182 8.00 16.44 10.29
CA ARG A 182 8.89 16.79 9.18
C ARG A 182 8.21 17.63 8.11
N TRP A 183 6.91 17.46 7.91
CA TRP A 183 6.14 18.29 7.00
C TRP A 183 5.97 19.72 7.50
N ILE A 184 5.80 19.92 8.82
CA ILE A 184 5.63 21.25 9.44
C ILE A 184 7.00 21.93 9.62
N VAL A 185 7.89 21.29 10.38
CA VAL A 185 9.17 21.88 10.81
C VAL A 185 10.23 21.83 9.70
N GLY A 186 10.20 20.77 8.88
CA GLY A 186 11.29 20.48 7.95
C GLY A 186 12.35 19.55 8.56
N PRO A 187 13.53 19.42 7.91
CA PRO A 187 14.60 18.54 8.37
C PRO A 187 15.34 19.15 9.56
N GLU A 188 15.38 18.41 10.66
CA GLU A 188 15.96 18.88 11.94
C GLU A 188 17.44 18.55 12.14
N ARG A 189 18.03 17.65 11.37
CA ARG A 189 19.45 17.31 11.45
C ARG A 189 20.24 17.92 10.31
N LYS A 190 21.56 18.03 10.49
CA LYS A 190 22.55 18.35 9.45
C LYS A 190 22.55 17.39 8.23
N SER A 191 21.51 16.59 8.06
CA SER A 191 21.27 15.86 6.81
C SER A 191 20.99 16.92 5.75
N LYS A 192 21.95 17.12 4.90
CA LYS A 192 22.08 18.16 3.88
C LYS A 192 21.09 17.97 2.72
N GLY A 193 19.83 17.69 3.00
CA GLY A 193 18.74 17.72 2.02
C GLY A 193 17.86 18.91 2.37
N ARG A 194 17.63 19.81 1.46
CA ARG A 194 16.75 20.98 1.63
C ARG A 194 15.29 20.56 1.55
N ARG A 195 14.88 19.59 2.38
CA ARG A 195 13.46 19.32 2.54
C ARG A 195 12.83 20.53 3.20
N ARG A 196 11.81 21.06 2.54
CA ARG A 196 11.25 22.35 2.91
C ARG A 196 10.11 22.14 3.88
N GLY A 197 10.27 22.52 5.13
CA GLY A 197 9.18 22.69 6.09
C GLY A 197 8.18 23.77 5.64
N LEU A 198 7.16 23.97 6.44
CA LEU A 198 6.07 24.89 6.14
C LEU A 198 6.57 26.33 5.91
N ALA A 199 7.49 26.82 6.75
CA ALA A 199 8.08 28.14 6.62
C ALA A 199 8.72 28.38 5.24
N ALA A 200 9.52 27.42 4.76
CA ALA A 200 10.19 27.57 3.46
C ALA A 200 9.22 27.49 2.27
N ARG A 201 8.09 26.80 2.42
CA ARG A 201 7.06 26.72 1.38
C ARG A 201 6.19 27.95 1.29
N LEU A 202 6.00 28.65 2.41
CA LEU A 202 5.16 29.82 2.56
C LEU A 202 5.98 31.06 2.88
N ALA A 203 7.25 31.11 2.44
CA ALA A 203 8.16 32.22 2.74
C ALA A 203 7.61 33.58 2.27
N ASP A 204 6.90 33.61 1.13
CA ASP A 204 6.29 34.85 0.62
C ASP A 204 5.15 35.29 1.54
N VAL A 205 4.30 34.35 1.97
CA VAL A 205 3.21 34.66 2.93
C VAL A 205 3.81 35.18 4.23
N ALA A 206 4.82 34.50 4.77
CA ALA A 206 5.50 34.93 5.99
C ALA A 206 6.17 36.32 5.86
N SER A 207 6.57 36.72 4.65
CA SER A 207 7.22 38.02 4.40
C SER A 207 6.24 39.17 4.17
N TYR A 208 5.08 38.91 3.61
CA TYR A 208 4.13 39.92 3.16
C TYR A 208 2.79 39.88 3.92
N ASP A 209 2.55 38.88 4.76
CA ASP A 209 1.36 38.72 5.57
C ASP A 209 1.73 38.36 7.03
N GLU A 210 1.65 39.32 7.92
CA GLU A 210 2.07 39.19 9.32
C GLU A 210 1.29 38.05 10.03
N ALA A 211 -0.04 38.01 9.87
CA ALA A 211 -0.87 37.00 10.52
C ALA A 211 -0.60 35.56 9.98
N GLY A 212 -0.25 35.44 8.71
CA GLY A 212 0.19 34.18 8.12
C GLY A 212 1.55 33.74 8.65
N GLY A 213 2.48 34.68 8.80
CA GLY A 213 3.79 34.47 9.40
C GLY A 213 3.69 33.96 10.84
N GLU A 214 2.90 34.64 11.67
CA GLU A 214 2.64 34.22 13.06
C GLU A 214 2.01 32.82 13.15
N ALA A 215 1.07 32.50 12.26
CA ALA A 215 0.45 31.18 12.22
C ALA A 215 1.45 30.08 11.84
N VAL A 216 2.36 30.35 10.90
CA VAL A 216 3.44 29.42 10.53
C VAL A 216 4.38 29.16 11.71
N GLU A 217 4.82 30.21 12.40
CA GLU A 217 5.71 30.11 13.55
C GLU A 217 5.05 29.35 14.71
N ALA A 218 3.79 29.66 15.02
CA ALA A 218 3.02 28.96 16.05
C ALA A 218 2.86 27.45 15.72
N ALA A 219 2.61 27.11 14.46
CA ALA A 219 2.51 25.71 14.03
C ALA A 219 3.85 24.96 14.16
N ILE A 220 4.96 25.62 13.83
CA ILE A 220 6.31 25.04 13.97
C ILE A 220 6.65 24.80 15.44
N GLU A 221 6.36 25.75 16.31
CA GLU A 221 6.63 25.61 17.74
C GLU A 221 5.80 24.48 18.36
N ALA A 222 4.49 24.45 18.08
CA ALA A 222 3.62 23.40 18.56
C ALA A 222 4.02 22.00 18.03
N ALA A 223 4.48 21.91 16.78
CA ALA A 223 4.92 20.64 16.18
C ALA A 223 6.17 20.04 16.85
N ARG A 224 6.87 20.78 17.71
CA ARG A 224 7.98 20.23 18.51
C ARG A 224 7.54 19.18 19.52
N HIS A 225 6.27 19.14 19.88
CA HIS A 225 5.68 18.09 20.73
C HIS A 225 5.46 16.76 19.99
N LEU A 226 5.55 16.74 18.67
CA LEU A 226 5.52 15.50 17.90
C LEU A 226 6.85 14.73 18.03
N PRO A 227 6.85 13.40 17.91
CA PRO A 227 8.05 12.59 17.92
C PRO A 227 9.10 13.09 16.93
N SER A 228 10.34 13.09 17.34
CA SER A 228 11.49 13.50 16.53
C SER A 228 12.36 12.31 16.13
N ASP A 229 13.37 12.52 15.28
CA ASP A 229 14.31 11.47 14.89
C ASP A 229 14.91 10.79 16.14
N GLY A 230 14.89 9.44 16.16
CA GLY A 230 15.36 8.64 17.29
C GLY A 230 14.33 8.37 18.39
N TRP A 231 13.05 8.77 18.20
CA TRP A 231 11.97 8.59 19.16
C TRP A 231 11.84 7.14 19.70
N LEU A 232 11.93 6.14 18.81
CA LEU A 232 11.82 4.73 19.19
C LEU A 232 13.00 4.28 20.07
N GLY A 233 14.19 4.83 19.84
CA GLY A 233 15.36 4.63 20.71
C GLY A 233 15.11 5.16 22.11
N ARG A 234 14.61 6.40 22.23
CA ARG A 234 14.26 7.02 23.52
C ARG A 234 13.20 6.21 24.28
N ILE A 235 12.16 5.73 23.60
CA ILE A 235 11.16 4.86 24.25
C ILE A 235 11.81 3.56 24.74
N ASN A 236 12.69 2.93 23.97
CA ASN A 236 13.36 1.69 24.35
C ASN A 236 14.36 1.89 25.50
N GLU A 237 14.95 3.08 25.61
CA GLU A 237 15.85 3.48 26.70
C GLU A 237 15.09 3.94 27.96
N GLY A 238 13.75 4.08 27.87
CA GLY A 238 12.91 4.55 28.98
C GLY A 238 12.90 6.07 29.17
N GLU A 239 13.34 6.83 28.16
CA GLU A 239 13.45 8.30 28.17
C GLU A 239 12.56 8.95 27.09
N PRO A 240 11.24 8.69 27.06
CA PRO A 240 10.33 9.29 26.07
C PRO A 240 10.27 10.81 26.23
N TYR A 241 10.19 11.55 25.12
CA TYR A 241 10.12 13.01 25.12
C TYR A 241 8.77 13.50 24.61
N GLY A 242 8.07 14.26 25.44
CA GLY A 242 6.80 14.90 25.08
C GLY A 242 5.57 13.98 25.14
N PRO A 243 4.37 14.55 24.97
CA PRO A 243 3.11 13.84 25.23
C PRO A 243 2.89 12.59 24.39
N LEU A 244 3.24 12.64 23.08
CA LEU A 244 3.01 11.50 22.19
C LEU A 244 3.99 10.36 22.47
N GLU A 245 5.28 10.64 22.71
CA GLU A 245 6.24 9.57 23.03
C GLU A 245 5.91 8.91 24.37
N ASN A 246 5.43 9.69 25.36
CA ASN A 246 4.94 9.15 26.64
C ASN A 246 3.75 8.21 26.42
N LEU A 247 2.79 8.62 25.59
CA LEU A 247 1.65 7.77 25.21
C LEU A 247 2.12 6.49 24.51
N PHE A 248 2.99 6.59 23.49
CA PHE A 248 3.50 5.42 22.79
C PHE A 248 4.30 4.49 23.68
N SER A 249 5.04 5.02 24.65
CA SER A 249 5.73 4.23 25.66
C SER A 249 4.76 3.42 26.52
N ALA A 250 3.65 4.04 26.98
CA ALA A 250 2.61 3.37 27.74
C ALA A 250 1.85 2.32 26.89
N VAL A 251 1.52 2.64 25.64
CA VAL A 251 0.92 1.71 24.67
C VAL A 251 1.83 0.50 24.45
N ARG A 252 3.13 0.72 24.26
CA ARG A 252 4.11 -0.34 24.12
C ARG A 252 4.15 -1.24 25.36
N ALA A 253 4.26 -0.66 26.54
CA ALA A 253 4.32 -1.39 27.79
C ALA A 253 3.07 -2.26 28.01
N LEU A 254 1.87 -1.72 27.75
CA LEU A 254 0.61 -2.45 27.86
C LEU A 254 0.53 -3.58 26.81
N THR A 255 0.94 -3.32 25.58
CA THR A 255 0.92 -4.31 24.49
C THR A 255 1.81 -5.51 24.81
N PHE A 256 3.02 -5.28 25.34
CA PHE A 256 3.90 -6.36 25.77
C PHE A 256 3.39 -7.08 27.03
N ALA A 257 2.80 -6.35 27.98
CA ALA A 257 2.26 -6.97 29.19
C ALA A 257 1.08 -7.93 28.91
N ARG A 258 0.36 -7.70 27.83
CA ARG A 258 -0.78 -8.52 27.39
C ARG A 258 -0.43 -9.55 26.31
N ASP A 259 0.81 -9.60 25.87
CA ASP A 259 1.26 -10.60 24.87
C ASP A 259 1.42 -11.98 25.52
N GLU A 260 0.43 -12.83 25.32
CA GLU A 260 0.41 -14.22 25.80
C GLU A 260 1.35 -15.13 24.97
N SER A 261 1.79 -14.71 23.79
CA SER A 261 2.63 -15.50 22.89
C SER A 261 4.09 -15.62 23.39
N GLY A 262 4.47 -14.83 24.40
CA GLY A 262 5.82 -14.80 24.95
C GLY A 262 6.88 -14.43 23.91
N GLY A 263 6.52 -13.72 22.85
CA GLY A 263 7.41 -13.33 21.76
C GLY A 263 7.79 -14.47 20.83
N GLN A 264 7.16 -15.65 20.92
CA GLN A 264 7.49 -16.84 20.10
C GLN A 264 7.15 -16.64 18.62
N GLU A 265 6.25 -15.76 18.26
CA GLU A 265 6.03 -15.32 16.89
C GLU A 265 7.04 -14.21 16.50
N ALA A 266 8.32 -14.51 16.65
CA ALA A 266 9.40 -13.62 16.23
C ALA A 266 9.27 -13.31 14.74
N GLY A 267 8.89 -12.08 14.40
CA GLY A 267 8.77 -11.63 13.01
C GLY A 267 7.47 -10.91 12.65
N TYR A 268 6.48 -10.91 13.56
CA TYR A 268 5.23 -10.19 13.39
C TYR A 268 5.04 -9.12 14.47
N GLY A 269 4.23 -8.11 14.18
CA GLY A 269 3.78 -7.13 15.18
C GLY A 269 2.92 -7.80 16.27
N ILE A 270 2.87 -7.17 17.42
CA ILE A 270 2.04 -7.57 18.56
C ILE A 270 0.87 -6.61 18.61
N GLU A 271 -0.34 -7.15 18.81
CA GLU A 271 -1.57 -6.38 18.90
C GLU A 271 -2.26 -6.61 20.25
N THR A 272 -2.88 -5.59 20.81
CA THR A 272 -3.75 -5.73 21.99
C THR A 272 -5.03 -4.92 21.85
N GLU A 273 -6.14 -5.47 22.34
CA GLU A 273 -7.45 -4.82 22.33
C GLU A 273 -7.48 -3.59 23.25
N ILE A 274 -8.27 -2.58 22.86
CA ILE A 274 -8.53 -1.40 23.66
C ILE A 274 -9.70 -1.72 24.60
N ALA A 275 -9.39 -2.41 25.69
CA ALA A 275 -10.32 -2.73 26.76
C ALA A 275 -9.59 -2.60 28.09
N ASP A 276 -10.33 -2.25 29.16
CA ASP A 276 -9.82 -2.18 30.54
C ASP A 276 -8.50 -1.40 30.63
N LEU A 277 -8.50 -0.17 30.13
CA LEU A 277 -7.30 0.66 30.07
C LEU A 277 -6.95 1.20 31.49
N PRO A 278 -5.64 1.21 31.84
CA PRO A 278 -5.18 1.91 33.04
C PRO A 278 -5.51 3.42 32.97
N GLY A 279 -5.95 4.01 34.10
CA GLY A 279 -6.26 5.45 34.17
C GLY A 279 -5.10 6.34 33.71
N GLN A 280 -3.88 5.98 34.06
CA GLN A 280 -2.68 6.70 33.61
C GLN A 280 -2.56 6.74 32.08
N LEU A 281 -2.93 5.67 31.36
CA LEU A 281 -2.89 5.65 29.90
C LEU A 281 -3.94 6.60 29.30
N ILE A 282 -5.12 6.67 29.93
CA ILE A 282 -6.18 7.61 29.51
C ILE A 282 -5.72 9.06 29.73
N GLU A 283 -5.07 9.37 30.85
CA GLU A 283 -4.51 10.70 31.12
C GLU A 283 -3.44 11.08 30.07
N LEU A 284 -2.54 10.15 29.72
CA LEU A 284 -1.54 10.36 28.69
C LEU A 284 -2.18 10.59 27.31
N ALA A 285 -3.26 9.89 27.00
CA ALA A 285 -4.01 10.11 25.77
C ALA A 285 -4.66 11.51 25.70
N GLN A 286 -5.20 12.00 26.82
CA GLN A 286 -5.75 13.35 26.92
C GLN A 286 -4.66 14.43 26.75
N GLN A 287 -3.48 14.23 27.35
CA GLN A 287 -2.34 15.10 27.16
C GLN A 287 -1.87 15.12 25.69
N ALA A 288 -1.83 13.96 25.05
CA ALA A 288 -1.49 13.84 23.65
C ALA A 288 -2.54 14.51 22.75
N ALA A 289 -3.83 14.34 23.01
CA ALA A 289 -4.91 15.01 22.28
C ALA A 289 -4.80 16.54 22.40
N SER A 290 -4.51 17.06 23.60
CA SER A 290 -4.28 18.49 23.81
C SER A 290 -3.08 19.01 23.03
N ALA A 291 -2.00 18.23 22.93
CA ALA A 291 -0.83 18.60 22.14
C ALA A 291 -1.14 18.62 20.65
N LEU A 292 -1.92 17.64 20.12
CA LEU A 292 -2.36 17.62 18.73
C LEU A 292 -3.28 18.81 18.41
N SER A 293 -4.19 19.14 19.31
CA SER A 293 -5.07 20.31 19.18
C SER A 293 -4.26 21.62 19.13
N ALA A 294 -3.21 21.75 19.95
CA ALA A 294 -2.29 22.90 19.92
C ALA A 294 -1.56 23.04 18.58
N ILE A 295 -1.35 21.95 17.83
CA ILE A 295 -0.80 21.98 16.48
C ILE A 295 -1.90 22.32 15.45
N ARG A 296 -3.09 21.73 15.59
CA ARG A 296 -4.18 21.92 14.64
C ARG A 296 -4.67 23.37 14.57
N HIS A 297 -4.81 24.04 15.70
CA HIS A 297 -5.32 25.41 15.77
C HIS A 297 -4.55 26.41 14.89
N PRO A 298 -3.22 26.54 14.98
CA PRO A 298 -2.48 27.45 14.11
C PRO A 298 -2.53 27.02 12.63
N LEU A 299 -2.61 25.73 12.33
CA LEU A 299 -2.77 25.26 10.97
C LEU A 299 -4.14 25.64 10.38
N VAL A 300 -5.21 25.59 11.17
CA VAL A 300 -6.53 26.07 10.76
C VAL A 300 -6.50 27.58 10.48
N LYS A 301 -5.92 28.37 11.40
CA LYS A 301 -5.75 29.82 11.20
C LYS A 301 -4.97 30.13 9.92
N LEU A 302 -3.89 29.39 9.69
CA LEU A 302 -3.11 29.54 8.47
C LEU A 302 -3.93 29.21 7.22
N GLY A 303 -4.74 28.15 7.26
CA GLY A 303 -5.62 27.77 6.15
C GLY A 303 -6.59 28.90 5.76
N VAL A 304 -7.25 29.50 6.76
CA VAL A 304 -8.15 30.65 6.57
C VAL A 304 -7.37 31.85 6.01
N ARG A 305 -6.17 32.12 6.52
CA ARG A 305 -5.36 33.22 6.03
C ARG A 305 -4.89 33.04 4.60
N LEU A 306 -4.47 31.82 4.22
CA LEU A 306 -4.12 31.51 2.83
C LEU A 306 -5.29 31.70 1.87
N GLU A 307 -6.52 31.37 2.29
CA GLU A 307 -7.74 31.61 1.53
C GLU A 307 -7.98 33.10 1.31
N ALA A 308 -7.88 33.90 2.37
CA ALA A 308 -8.00 35.35 2.29
C ALA A 308 -6.94 35.97 1.34
N VAL A 309 -5.68 35.54 1.42
CA VAL A 309 -4.63 36.02 0.50
C VAL A 309 -4.95 35.68 -0.97
N LEU A 310 -5.54 34.51 -1.22
CA LEU A 310 -5.95 34.11 -2.58
C LEU A 310 -7.14 34.93 -3.10
N GLU A 311 -8.07 35.30 -2.22
CA GLU A 311 -9.25 36.12 -2.54
C GLU A 311 -8.87 37.59 -2.76
N ASP A 312 -8.07 38.16 -1.85
CA ASP A 312 -7.61 39.56 -1.89
C ASP A 312 -6.68 39.83 -3.08
N ALA A 313 -6.01 38.79 -3.61
CA ALA A 313 -5.08 38.83 -4.73
C ALA A 313 -4.13 40.04 -4.68
N PRO A 314 -3.32 40.22 -3.61
CA PRO A 314 -2.45 41.37 -3.45
C PRO A 314 -1.40 41.47 -4.56
N ASP A 315 -0.88 42.66 -4.81
CA ASP A 315 0.05 42.96 -5.91
C ASP A 315 1.32 42.08 -5.93
N TRP A 316 1.75 41.56 -4.78
CA TRP A 316 2.91 40.67 -4.69
C TRP A 316 2.58 39.22 -5.12
N LEU A 317 1.30 38.87 -5.26
CA LEU A 317 0.87 37.52 -5.57
C LEU A 317 0.86 37.28 -7.09
N ASP A 318 1.98 36.81 -7.60
CA ASP A 318 2.08 36.39 -9.00
C ASP A 318 1.37 35.05 -9.30
N GLY A 319 1.22 34.70 -10.57
CA GLY A 319 0.59 33.45 -10.98
C GLY A 319 1.24 32.18 -10.39
N PRO A 320 2.56 32.03 -10.42
CA PRO A 320 3.26 30.95 -9.73
C PRO A 320 3.06 30.93 -8.21
N GLY A 321 3.06 32.10 -7.56
CA GLY A 321 2.77 32.28 -6.14
C GLY A 321 1.37 31.81 -5.79
N ARG A 322 0.35 32.22 -6.54
CA ARG A 322 -1.04 31.79 -6.39
C ARG A 322 -1.15 30.27 -6.42
N ALA A 323 -0.62 29.62 -7.45
CA ALA A 323 -0.71 28.18 -7.59
C ALA A 323 0.05 27.43 -6.46
N ARG A 324 1.14 28.01 -5.93
CA ARG A 324 1.87 27.48 -4.78
C ARG A 324 1.03 27.57 -3.50
N ILE A 325 0.38 28.70 -3.25
CA ILE A 325 -0.48 28.89 -2.08
C ILE A 325 -1.73 27.99 -2.17
N GLU A 326 -2.36 27.86 -3.32
CA GLU A 326 -3.48 26.93 -3.54
C GLU A 326 -3.06 25.48 -3.22
N GLY A 327 -1.90 25.04 -3.73
CA GLY A 327 -1.33 23.73 -3.43
C GLY A 327 -1.00 23.53 -1.95
N ALA A 328 -0.44 24.56 -1.29
CA ALA A 328 -0.15 24.53 0.14
C ALA A 328 -1.43 24.46 0.97
N ARG A 329 -2.47 25.25 0.65
CA ARG A 329 -3.78 25.23 1.31
C ARG A 329 -4.43 23.85 1.23
N HIS A 330 -4.43 23.25 0.04
CA HIS A 330 -4.96 21.90 -0.14
C HIS A 330 -4.22 20.85 0.70
N SER A 331 -2.89 20.90 0.69
CA SER A 331 -2.05 20.01 1.48
C SER A 331 -2.23 20.22 2.99
N LEU A 332 -2.45 21.47 3.41
CA LEU A 332 -2.72 21.86 4.79
C LEU A 332 -4.07 21.32 5.28
N GLY A 333 -5.15 21.47 4.50
CA GLY A 333 -6.47 20.99 4.85
C GLY A 333 -6.45 19.51 5.22
N TRP A 334 -5.78 18.71 4.42
CA TRP A 334 -5.65 17.29 4.72
C TRP A 334 -4.92 16.98 6.04
N ARG A 335 -3.93 17.80 6.46
CA ARG A 335 -3.23 17.63 7.75
C ARG A 335 -4.10 18.06 8.93
N VAL A 336 -4.92 19.07 8.72
CA VAL A 336 -5.93 19.50 9.70
C VAL A 336 -6.93 18.36 9.94
N ASP A 337 -7.43 17.73 8.87
CA ASP A 337 -8.34 16.57 8.97
C ASP A 337 -7.68 15.37 9.65
N LEU A 338 -6.40 15.09 9.33
CA LEU A 338 -5.63 14.03 9.98
C LEU A 338 -5.47 14.27 11.48
N LEU A 339 -5.11 15.50 11.88
CA LEU A 339 -5.00 15.86 13.31
C LEU A 339 -6.34 15.74 14.03
N ALA A 340 -7.43 16.21 13.42
CA ALA A 340 -8.76 16.05 13.98
C ALA A 340 -9.16 14.59 14.17
N ALA A 341 -8.82 13.71 13.20
CA ALA A 341 -9.06 12.28 13.32
C ALA A 341 -8.23 11.65 14.47
N TRP A 342 -6.98 12.09 14.66
CA TRP A 342 -6.13 11.62 15.76
C TRP A 342 -6.65 12.12 17.13
N GLU A 343 -7.06 13.38 17.23
CA GLU A 343 -7.70 13.93 18.45
C GLU A 343 -8.93 13.08 18.82
N ALA A 344 -9.84 12.89 17.86
CA ALA A 344 -11.05 12.09 18.08
C ALA A 344 -10.77 10.63 18.45
N LEU A 345 -9.69 10.04 17.91
CA LEU A 345 -9.24 8.69 18.27
C LEU A 345 -8.79 8.64 19.75
N LEU A 346 -8.03 9.63 20.20
CA LEU A 346 -7.52 9.70 21.58
C LEU A 346 -8.61 10.02 22.60
N GLU A 347 -9.53 10.92 22.26
CA GLU A 347 -10.66 11.30 23.13
C GLU A 347 -11.61 10.13 23.41
N ARG A 348 -11.66 9.15 22.51
CA ARG A 348 -12.49 7.94 22.68
C ARG A 348 -11.86 6.88 23.58
N LEU A 349 -10.56 6.96 23.88
CA LEU A 349 -9.88 6.00 24.73
C LEU A 349 -10.48 6.05 26.15
N GLY A 350 -10.95 4.90 26.62
CA GLY A 350 -11.67 4.79 27.93
C GLY A 350 -13.20 4.95 27.83
N GLY A 351 -13.73 5.31 26.66
CA GLY A 351 -15.15 5.31 26.36
C GLY A 351 -15.68 3.95 25.88
N PRO A 352 -16.99 3.85 25.62
CA PRO A 352 -17.57 2.63 25.07
C PRO A 352 -17.05 2.32 23.66
N ALA A 353 -16.92 1.03 23.35
CA ALA A 353 -16.55 0.59 22.01
C ALA A 353 -17.60 1.03 20.98
N ASP A 354 -17.14 1.50 19.84
CA ASP A 354 -18.00 1.88 18.72
C ASP A 354 -18.26 0.64 17.84
N PRO A 355 -19.50 0.19 17.69
CA PRO A 355 -19.81 -1.04 16.97
C PRO A 355 -19.47 -1.01 15.47
N GLU A 356 -19.28 0.17 14.89
CA GLU A 356 -18.89 0.32 13.48
C GLU A 356 -17.38 0.19 13.26
N PHE A 357 -16.58 0.19 14.33
CA PHE A 357 -15.13 0.21 14.25
C PHE A 357 -14.47 -0.88 15.09
N VAL A 358 -13.24 -1.16 14.74
CA VAL A 358 -12.32 -2.00 15.51
C VAL A 358 -11.10 -1.16 15.84
N ASP A 359 -10.84 -1.01 17.13
CA ASP A 359 -9.73 -0.24 17.68
C ASP A 359 -8.73 -1.16 18.39
N TRP A 360 -7.43 -0.95 18.17
CA TRP A 360 -6.39 -1.71 18.87
C TRP A 360 -5.08 -0.95 18.97
N PHE A 361 -4.25 -1.37 19.91
CA PHE A 361 -2.86 -0.96 20.00
C PHE A 361 -1.97 -1.98 19.26
N ALA A 362 -0.90 -1.48 18.64
CA ALA A 362 0.07 -2.34 17.99
C ALA A 362 1.50 -1.88 18.24
N VAL A 363 2.40 -2.85 18.31
CA VAL A 363 3.84 -2.68 18.19
C VAL A 363 4.28 -3.42 16.94
N ASP A 364 4.62 -2.68 15.90
CA ASP A 364 5.03 -3.25 14.63
C ASP A 364 6.49 -3.73 14.67
N ARG A 365 6.73 -4.94 14.20
CA ARG A 365 8.03 -5.61 14.24
C ARG A 365 8.39 -6.17 12.87
N SER A 366 9.68 -6.14 12.54
CA SER A 366 10.25 -6.83 11.39
C SER A 366 11.54 -7.53 11.81
N ASP A 367 11.64 -8.84 11.58
CA ASP A 367 12.78 -9.65 12.02
C ASP A 367 13.12 -9.44 13.51
N ALA A 368 12.09 -9.48 14.37
CA ALA A 368 12.14 -9.22 15.80
C ALA A 368 12.57 -7.81 16.24
N ARG A 369 12.74 -6.88 15.31
CA ARG A 369 13.03 -5.47 15.62
C ARG A 369 11.78 -4.63 15.51
N GLU A 370 11.52 -3.87 16.57
CA GLU A 370 10.45 -2.88 16.57
C GLU A 370 10.77 -1.76 15.57
N PHE A 371 9.77 -1.29 14.84
CA PHE A 371 9.94 -0.16 13.93
C PHE A 371 8.83 0.87 14.04
N ASP A 372 7.67 0.53 14.62
CA ASP A 372 6.58 1.47 14.88
C ASP A 372 5.74 1.05 16.09
N ILE A 373 5.06 2.01 16.71
CA ILE A 373 4.11 1.83 17.81
C ILE A 373 2.93 2.73 17.50
N GLY A 374 1.70 2.20 17.66
CA GLY A 374 0.55 3.03 17.34
C GLY A 374 -0.78 2.53 17.86
N ILE A 375 -1.76 3.38 17.61
CA ILE A 375 -3.19 3.20 17.86
C ILE A 375 -3.86 3.14 16.51
N HIS A 376 -4.60 2.07 16.27
CA HIS A 376 -5.22 1.80 14.98
C HIS A 376 -6.73 1.77 15.12
N ARG A 377 -7.42 2.31 14.11
CA ARG A 377 -8.86 2.26 13.96
C ARG A 377 -9.21 1.85 12.54
N ARG A 378 -10.04 0.83 12.40
CA ARG A 378 -10.56 0.37 11.12
C ARG A 378 -12.07 0.27 11.18
N TRP A 379 -12.70 0.53 10.06
CA TRP A 379 -14.10 0.18 9.91
C TRP A 379 -14.29 -1.33 10.01
N LEU A 380 -15.30 -1.77 10.74
CA LEU A 380 -15.72 -3.16 10.68
C LEU A 380 -16.17 -3.51 9.26
N ASP A 381 -16.96 -2.62 8.65
CA ASP A 381 -17.34 -2.66 7.23
C ASP A 381 -16.82 -1.41 6.49
N PRO A 382 -15.66 -1.50 5.80
CA PRO A 382 -15.09 -0.37 5.06
C PRO A 382 -15.88 -0.02 3.79
N MET A 383 -16.87 -0.85 3.42
CA MET A 383 -17.69 -0.58 2.24
C MET A 383 -18.70 0.53 2.50
N LYS A 384 -19.02 0.84 3.75
CA LYS A 384 -19.88 1.97 4.13
C LYS A 384 -19.30 3.34 3.68
N PRO A 385 -18.07 3.74 4.09
CA PRO A 385 -17.46 4.96 3.57
C PRO A 385 -17.12 4.87 2.08
N PHE A 386 -16.79 3.69 1.55
CA PHE A 386 -16.56 3.49 0.11
C PHE A 386 -17.82 3.82 -0.72
N ALA A 387 -18.97 3.30 -0.32
CA ALA A 387 -20.23 3.58 -0.99
C ALA A 387 -20.52 5.08 -1.04
N LYS A 388 -20.42 5.76 0.10
CA LYS A 388 -20.67 7.21 0.20
C LYS A 388 -19.73 8.05 -0.66
N VAL A 389 -18.45 7.68 -0.71
CA VAL A 389 -17.41 8.50 -1.35
C VAL A 389 -17.21 8.17 -2.83
N VAL A 390 -17.41 6.89 -3.20
CA VAL A 390 -17.11 6.39 -4.56
C VAL A 390 -18.37 6.01 -5.32
N LEU A 391 -19.28 5.20 -4.71
CA LEU A 391 -20.43 4.68 -5.45
C LEU A 391 -21.52 5.73 -5.68
N GLU A 392 -21.95 6.43 -4.63
CA GLU A 392 -23.03 7.42 -4.72
C GLU A 392 -22.75 8.55 -5.76
N PRO A 393 -21.54 9.15 -5.81
CA PRO A 393 -21.27 10.19 -6.79
C PRO A 393 -20.93 9.68 -8.19
N ALA A 394 -20.80 8.36 -8.38
CA ALA A 394 -20.47 7.79 -9.68
C ALA A 394 -21.71 7.69 -10.59
N HIS A 395 -21.50 7.90 -11.89
CA HIS A 395 -22.54 7.63 -12.89
C HIS A 395 -22.75 6.12 -13.09
N GLY A 396 -21.69 5.32 -12.96
CA GLY A 396 -21.75 3.88 -13.05
C GLY A 396 -20.43 3.23 -12.58
N VAL A 397 -20.57 2.13 -11.86
CA VAL A 397 -19.45 1.35 -11.34
C VAL A 397 -19.63 -0.11 -11.71
N MET A 398 -18.56 -0.72 -12.20
CA MET A 398 -18.49 -2.14 -12.50
C MET A 398 -17.37 -2.78 -11.69
N LEU A 399 -17.65 -3.86 -10.98
CA LEU A 399 -16.65 -4.72 -10.35
C LEU A 399 -16.56 -6.01 -11.16
N THR A 400 -15.36 -6.39 -11.56
CA THR A 400 -15.12 -7.62 -12.31
C THR A 400 -13.97 -8.41 -11.71
N SER A 401 -14.12 -9.72 -11.57
CA SER A 401 -13.07 -10.65 -11.18
C SER A 401 -13.49 -12.09 -11.47
N ALA A 402 -12.53 -12.96 -11.60
CA ALA A 402 -12.75 -14.40 -11.70
C ALA A 402 -13.19 -15.06 -10.37
N THR A 403 -13.03 -14.34 -9.25
CA THR A 403 -13.25 -14.87 -7.88
C THR A 403 -14.13 -13.96 -7.02
N LEU A 404 -15.11 -13.28 -7.62
CA LEU A 404 -16.09 -12.47 -6.86
C LEU A 404 -17.07 -13.34 -6.10
N THR A 405 -17.58 -14.39 -6.76
CA THR A 405 -18.60 -15.27 -6.22
C THR A 405 -18.00 -16.52 -5.62
N ASP A 406 -18.65 -17.07 -4.64
CA ASP A 406 -18.44 -18.46 -4.23
C ASP A 406 -19.22 -19.39 -5.18
N ARG A 407 -18.80 -20.64 -5.29
CA ARG A 407 -19.50 -21.66 -6.09
C ARG A 407 -20.14 -22.67 -5.16
N THR A 408 -21.43 -22.86 -5.35
CA THR A 408 -22.23 -23.91 -4.69
C THR A 408 -22.75 -24.88 -5.72
N ASP A 409 -23.36 -25.99 -5.28
CA ASP A 409 -24.01 -26.96 -6.16
C ASP A 409 -25.18 -26.33 -6.94
N GLU A 410 -25.75 -25.23 -6.44
CA GLU A 410 -26.85 -24.48 -7.05
C GLU A 410 -26.38 -23.41 -8.04
N GLY A 411 -25.06 -23.16 -8.13
CA GLY A 411 -24.47 -22.16 -9.02
C GLY A 411 -23.62 -21.12 -8.29
N ALA A 412 -23.55 -19.90 -8.82
CA ALA A 412 -22.77 -18.81 -8.25
C ALA A 412 -23.51 -18.16 -7.06
N ASP A 413 -22.89 -18.16 -5.90
CA ASP A 413 -23.36 -17.43 -4.72
C ASP A 413 -22.84 -15.98 -4.75
N TRP A 414 -23.77 -15.04 -4.82
CA TRP A 414 -23.50 -13.61 -4.92
C TRP A 414 -23.55 -12.85 -3.59
N GLU A 415 -23.98 -13.48 -2.50
CA GLU A 415 -24.23 -12.81 -1.21
C GLU A 415 -23.00 -12.04 -0.71
N ASP A 416 -21.86 -12.73 -0.64
CA ASP A 416 -20.61 -12.11 -0.18
C ASP A 416 -20.08 -11.07 -1.19
N ALA A 417 -20.18 -11.35 -2.49
CA ALA A 417 -19.77 -10.41 -3.53
C ALA A 417 -20.57 -9.11 -3.47
N ILE A 418 -21.88 -9.18 -3.28
CA ILE A 418 -22.74 -8.01 -3.13
C ILE A 418 -22.35 -7.24 -1.85
N THR A 419 -22.19 -7.93 -0.73
CA THR A 419 -21.79 -7.30 0.54
C THR A 419 -20.45 -6.60 0.41
N ARG A 420 -19.44 -7.25 -0.15
CA ARG A 420 -18.08 -6.72 -0.31
C ARG A 420 -17.94 -5.72 -1.47
N SER A 421 -18.99 -5.50 -2.25
CA SER A 421 -19.02 -4.46 -3.30
C SER A 421 -19.46 -3.08 -2.78
N GLY A 422 -20.06 -3.01 -1.59
CA GLY A 422 -20.69 -1.81 -1.06
C GLY A 422 -22.12 -1.56 -1.55
N ALA A 423 -22.66 -2.45 -2.38
CA ALA A 423 -24.03 -2.30 -2.91
C ALA A 423 -25.11 -2.20 -1.81
N PRO A 424 -25.03 -2.89 -0.65
CA PRO A 424 -26.01 -2.73 0.42
C PRO A 424 -26.10 -1.31 1.02
N HIS A 425 -25.12 -0.46 0.76
CA HIS A 425 -25.07 0.91 1.29
C HIS A 425 -25.58 1.97 0.30
N ILE A 426 -26.07 1.57 -0.87
CA ILE A 426 -26.67 2.46 -1.87
C ILE A 426 -28.09 2.00 -2.20
N GLU A 427 -28.93 2.93 -2.69
CA GLU A 427 -30.32 2.62 -3.00
C GLU A 427 -30.50 1.80 -4.29
N VAL A 428 -29.49 1.77 -5.16
CA VAL A 428 -29.55 1.11 -6.46
C VAL A 428 -29.17 -0.36 -6.32
N ALA A 429 -30.08 -1.26 -6.71
CA ALA A 429 -29.83 -2.68 -6.72
C ALA A 429 -28.71 -3.05 -7.72
N PRO A 430 -27.74 -3.90 -7.35
CA PRO A 430 -26.69 -4.31 -8.26
C PRO A 430 -27.21 -5.28 -9.31
N LEU A 431 -26.70 -5.14 -10.53
CA LEU A 431 -26.88 -6.14 -11.58
C LEU A 431 -25.71 -7.14 -11.49
N THR A 432 -26.03 -8.42 -11.47
CA THR A 432 -25.06 -9.51 -11.41
C THR A 432 -25.04 -10.31 -12.70
N THR A 433 -23.84 -10.65 -13.17
CA THR A 433 -23.67 -11.51 -14.33
C THR A 433 -22.44 -12.39 -14.16
N ALA A 434 -22.54 -13.64 -14.56
CA ALA A 434 -21.42 -14.58 -14.57
C ALA A 434 -21.20 -15.10 -16.00
N ALA A 435 -19.95 -15.06 -16.44
CA ALA A 435 -19.53 -15.70 -17.68
C ALA A 435 -18.92 -17.05 -17.34
N GLU A 436 -19.33 -18.09 -18.04
CA GLU A 436 -18.74 -19.41 -17.89
C GLU A 436 -17.30 -19.43 -18.43
N SER A 437 -16.43 -20.16 -17.74
CA SER A 437 -15.07 -20.37 -18.21
C SER A 437 -15.08 -21.25 -19.47
N PRO A 438 -14.32 -20.89 -20.51
CA PRO A 438 -14.20 -21.72 -21.70
C PRO A 438 -13.30 -22.96 -21.50
N PHE A 439 -12.69 -23.11 -20.32
CA PHE A 439 -11.73 -24.18 -20.04
C PHE A 439 -12.38 -25.37 -19.35
N ASP A 440 -12.11 -26.57 -19.85
CA ASP A 440 -12.42 -27.82 -19.15
C ASP A 440 -11.30 -28.12 -18.14
N TYR A 441 -11.49 -27.64 -16.92
CA TYR A 441 -10.51 -27.81 -15.84
C TYR A 441 -10.34 -29.29 -15.43
N THR A 442 -11.39 -30.10 -15.52
CA THR A 442 -11.38 -31.53 -15.14
C THR A 442 -10.45 -32.34 -16.05
N ALA A 443 -10.44 -32.02 -17.34
CA ALA A 443 -9.57 -32.67 -18.29
C ALA A 443 -8.12 -32.13 -18.31
N ARG A 444 -7.86 -30.97 -17.68
CA ARG A 444 -6.60 -30.24 -17.84
C ARG A 444 -5.79 -30.08 -16.57
N ALA A 445 -6.41 -30.18 -15.42
CA ALA A 445 -5.75 -29.97 -14.14
C ALA A 445 -6.03 -31.11 -13.17
N GLU A 446 -4.98 -31.56 -12.51
CA GLU A 446 -5.08 -32.51 -11.40
C GLU A 446 -4.79 -31.78 -10.08
N VAL A 447 -5.65 -31.98 -9.09
CA VAL A 447 -5.49 -31.42 -7.75
C VAL A 447 -5.01 -32.50 -6.79
N LEU A 448 -3.85 -32.29 -6.19
CA LEU A 448 -3.22 -33.22 -5.25
C LEU A 448 -3.13 -32.60 -3.85
N ILE A 449 -3.68 -33.29 -2.86
CA ILE A 449 -3.62 -32.88 -1.45
C ILE A 449 -2.65 -33.82 -0.73
N VAL A 450 -1.50 -33.29 -0.30
CA VAL A 450 -0.46 -34.03 0.41
C VAL A 450 -0.67 -33.85 1.91
N THR A 451 -0.94 -34.95 2.63
CA THR A 451 -1.37 -34.93 4.04
C THR A 451 -0.32 -35.43 5.02
N ASP A 452 0.77 -36.01 4.52
CA ASP A 452 1.82 -36.65 5.32
C ASP A 452 2.98 -35.73 5.72
N ILE A 453 3.00 -34.47 5.24
CA ILE A 453 3.98 -33.45 5.64
C ILE A 453 3.46 -32.68 6.85
N LYS A 454 4.13 -32.86 7.99
CA LYS A 454 3.77 -32.14 9.22
C LYS A 454 4.10 -30.66 9.11
N ARG A 455 3.23 -29.81 9.66
CA ARG A 455 3.48 -28.37 9.78
C ARG A 455 4.75 -28.15 10.63
N GLY A 456 5.77 -27.51 10.05
CA GLY A 456 7.06 -27.27 10.72
C GLY A 456 8.17 -28.24 10.32
N ASP A 457 7.89 -29.37 9.68
CA ASP A 457 8.91 -30.26 9.13
C ASP A 457 9.53 -29.67 7.86
N LEU A 458 10.48 -28.77 8.07
CA LEU A 458 11.14 -28.04 7.00
C LEU A 458 11.99 -28.94 6.08
N PRO A 459 12.69 -29.97 6.58
CA PRO A 459 13.36 -30.97 5.72
C PRO A 459 12.39 -31.70 4.79
N ALA A 460 11.27 -32.22 5.30
CA ALA A 460 10.27 -32.91 4.49
C ALA A 460 9.65 -31.96 3.45
N LEU A 461 9.33 -30.73 3.85
CA LEU A 461 8.81 -29.70 2.94
C LEU A 461 9.81 -29.40 1.82
N ALA A 462 11.08 -29.17 2.12
CA ALA A 462 12.11 -28.91 1.13
C ALA A 462 12.31 -30.11 0.20
N GLY A 463 12.30 -31.33 0.76
CA GLY A 463 12.36 -32.57 -0.01
C GLY A 463 11.20 -32.73 -0.99
N ALA A 464 9.98 -32.39 -0.58
CA ALA A 464 8.80 -32.40 -1.44
C ALA A 464 8.93 -31.43 -2.61
N TYR A 465 9.28 -30.16 -2.33
CA TYR A 465 9.52 -29.17 -3.38
C TYR A 465 10.58 -29.62 -4.39
N ALA A 466 11.71 -30.17 -3.92
CA ALA A 466 12.75 -30.67 -4.81
C ALA A 466 12.23 -31.80 -5.74
N ARG A 467 11.47 -32.74 -5.19
CA ARG A 467 10.90 -33.86 -5.96
C ARG A 467 9.86 -33.37 -6.99
N PHE A 468 9.01 -32.42 -6.64
CA PHE A 468 8.04 -31.87 -7.60
C PHE A 468 8.74 -31.12 -8.73
N ILE A 469 9.77 -30.33 -8.43
CA ILE A 469 10.54 -29.61 -9.45
C ILE A 469 11.28 -30.59 -10.37
N GLU A 470 11.91 -31.64 -9.81
CA GLU A 470 12.61 -32.67 -10.57
C GLU A 470 11.63 -33.49 -11.44
N ALA A 471 10.50 -33.91 -10.88
CA ALA A 471 9.49 -34.70 -11.59
C ALA A 471 8.82 -33.90 -12.72
N ALA A 472 8.58 -32.62 -12.51
CA ALA A 472 8.02 -31.74 -13.54
C ALA A 472 9.07 -31.28 -14.58
N GLY A 473 10.36 -31.50 -14.35
CA GLY A 473 11.44 -30.95 -15.17
C GLY A 473 11.51 -29.42 -15.16
N GLY A 474 11.22 -28.79 -14.01
CA GLY A 474 11.04 -27.35 -13.86
C GLY A 474 9.58 -26.91 -14.04
N GLY A 475 9.34 -25.63 -14.30
CA GLY A 475 7.99 -25.07 -14.52
C GLY A 475 7.10 -25.11 -13.27
N VAL A 476 7.69 -24.99 -12.07
CA VAL A 476 6.97 -25.01 -10.79
C VAL A 476 6.90 -23.61 -10.21
N LEU A 477 5.70 -23.17 -9.88
CA LEU A 477 5.45 -21.97 -9.06
C LEU A 477 5.13 -22.42 -7.63
N GLY A 478 6.07 -22.15 -6.70
CA GLY A 478 5.91 -22.44 -5.28
C GLY A 478 5.40 -21.22 -4.52
N LEU A 479 4.25 -21.33 -3.87
CA LEU A 479 3.63 -20.24 -3.10
C LEU A 479 3.76 -20.51 -1.60
N PHE A 480 4.31 -19.52 -0.90
CA PHE A 480 4.59 -19.57 0.54
C PHE A 480 3.80 -18.51 1.30
N THR A 481 3.34 -18.86 2.48
CA THR A 481 2.68 -17.95 3.42
C THR A 481 3.67 -17.12 4.24
N ALA A 482 4.94 -17.56 4.34
CA ALA A 482 5.97 -16.87 5.12
C ALA A 482 7.33 -16.81 4.38
N ILE A 483 7.90 -15.61 4.28
CA ILE A 483 9.22 -15.36 3.66
C ILE A 483 10.33 -16.21 4.30
N ARG A 484 10.29 -16.38 5.63
CA ARG A 484 11.28 -17.20 6.35
C ARG A 484 11.29 -18.66 5.89
N ARG A 485 10.11 -19.24 5.64
CA ARG A 485 9.98 -20.62 5.15
C ARG A 485 10.45 -20.74 3.70
N LEU A 486 10.07 -19.78 2.85
CA LEU A 486 10.54 -19.69 1.48
C LEU A 486 12.08 -19.68 1.43
N ARG A 487 12.74 -18.80 2.19
CA ARG A 487 14.21 -18.70 2.26
C ARG A 487 14.85 -20.00 2.73
N ALA A 488 14.23 -20.64 3.71
CA ALA A 488 14.75 -21.87 4.30
C ALA A 488 14.61 -23.09 3.36
N VAL A 489 13.55 -23.16 2.56
CA VAL A 489 13.38 -24.17 1.50
C VAL A 489 14.37 -23.90 0.37
N TYR A 490 14.43 -22.68 -0.15
CA TYR A 490 15.36 -22.27 -1.20
C TYR A 490 16.81 -22.67 -0.86
N GLY A 491 17.30 -22.27 0.31
CA GLY A 491 18.69 -22.56 0.74
C GLY A 491 19.03 -24.04 0.86
N ARG A 492 18.02 -24.93 0.94
CA ARG A 492 18.23 -26.38 1.01
C ARG A 492 18.26 -27.08 -0.34
N ILE A 493 17.56 -26.53 -1.34
CA ILE A 493 17.33 -27.24 -2.60
C ILE A 493 17.94 -26.56 -3.83
N ALA A 494 18.27 -25.28 -3.78
CA ALA A 494 18.73 -24.51 -4.94
C ALA A 494 19.99 -25.11 -5.58
N ASP A 495 21.03 -25.44 -4.80
CA ASP A 495 22.28 -26.02 -5.30
C ASP A 495 22.09 -27.42 -5.91
N ARG A 496 21.17 -28.20 -5.33
CA ARG A 496 20.83 -29.53 -5.84
C ARG A 496 20.17 -29.42 -7.20
N LEU A 497 19.17 -28.57 -7.33
CA LEU A 497 18.43 -28.35 -8.56
C LEU A 497 19.29 -27.73 -9.67
N ALA A 498 20.16 -26.79 -9.33
CA ALA A 498 21.10 -26.20 -10.25
C ALA A 498 22.04 -27.24 -10.87
N ARG A 499 22.52 -28.21 -10.08
CA ARG A 499 23.33 -29.34 -10.59
C ARG A 499 22.58 -30.27 -11.54
N SER A 500 21.26 -30.31 -11.42
CA SER A 500 20.37 -31.06 -12.33
C SER A 500 19.93 -30.23 -13.54
N GLY A 501 20.44 -29.01 -13.74
CA GLY A 501 20.06 -28.12 -14.83
C GLY A 501 18.66 -27.50 -14.67
N LEU A 502 18.13 -27.46 -13.44
CA LEU A 502 16.83 -26.91 -13.09
C LEU A 502 17.02 -25.62 -12.25
N PRO A 503 17.11 -24.43 -12.88
CA PRO A 503 17.32 -23.20 -12.15
C PRO A 503 16.13 -22.87 -11.26
N LEU A 504 16.42 -22.49 -10.01
CA LEU A 504 15.43 -22.08 -9.03
C LEU A 504 15.63 -20.61 -8.68
N TYR A 505 14.59 -19.83 -8.89
CA TYR A 505 14.53 -18.41 -8.51
C TYR A 505 13.59 -18.21 -7.33
N ALA A 506 13.85 -17.18 -6.52
CA ALA A 506 13.03 -16.92 -5.34
C ALA A 506 12.86 -15.43 -5.06
N GLN A 507 11.62 -15.01 -4.88
CA GLN A 507 11.28 -13.69 -4.37
C GLN A 507 11.89 -13.50 -2.97
N HIS A 508 12.37 -12.31 -2.64
CA HIS A 508 13.03 -12.00 -1.35
C HIS A 508 14.39 -12.69 -1.10
N VAL A 509 14.90 -13.46 -2.03
CA VAL A 509 16.23 -14.09 -2.00
C VAL A 509 17.08 -13.51 -3.11
N ASP A 510 16.64 -13.68 -4.35
CA ASP A 510 17.36 -13.16 -5.51
C ASP A 510 17.24 -11.62 -5.56
N PRO A 511 18.35 -10.91 -5.83
CA PRO A 511 18.37 -9.44 -5.88
C PRO A 511 17.77 -8.91 -7.20
N ILE A 512 16.63 -9.44 -7.60
CA ILE A 512 15.92 -9.15 -8.85
C ILE A 512 14.49 -8.69 -8.48
N ASP A 513 13.94 -7.76 -9.23
CA ASP A 513 12.54 -7.36 -9.02
C ASP A 513 11.56 -8.45 -9.45
N THR A 514 10.38 -8.44 -8.83
CA THR A 514 9.38 -9.48 -9.05
C THR A 514 8.94 -9.60 -10.51
N GLY A 515 8.85 -8.49 -11.25
CA GLY A 515 8.46 -8.51 -12.66
C GLY A 515 9.48 -9.23 -13.52
N THR A 516 10.77 -8.93 -13.33
CA THR A 516 11.88 -9.60 -14.02
C THR A 516 11.97 -11.08 -13.66
N LEU A 517 11.72 -11.45 -12.37
CA LEU A 517 11.66 -12.87 -11.97
C LEU A 517 10.56 -13.63 -12.72
N VAL A 518 9.39 -13.01 -12.90
CA VAL A 518 8.28 -13.60 -13.66
C VAL A 518 8.62 -13.69 -15.14
N ASP A 519 9.29 -12.68 -15.71
CA ASP A 519 9.71 -12.72 -17.12
C ASP A 519 10.74 -13.84 -17.37
N ILE A 520 11.74 -14.01 -16.49
CA ILE A 520 12.71 -15.12 -16.56
C ILE A 520 11.98 -16.47 -16.47
N PHE A 521 11.05 -16.62 -15.53
CA PHE A 521 10.27 -17.84 -15.35
C PHE A 521 9.38 -18.16 -16.56
N ARG A 522 8.86 -17.13 -17.23
CA ARG A 522 8.08 -17.29 -18.48
C ARG A 522 8.93 -17.76 -19.65
N ASP A 523 10.15 -17.22 -19.77
CA ASP A 523 11.00 -17.45 -20.94
C ASP A 523 11.81 -18.75 -20.82
N ASP A 524 12.05 -19.27 -19.62
CA ASP A 524 12.80 -20.51 -19.36
C ASP A 524 11.88 -21.61 -18.81
N ARG A 525 11.59 -22.62 -19.64
CA ARG A 525 10.74 -23.77 -19.30
C ARG A 525 11.34 -24.68 -18.22
N THR A 526 12.64 -24.63 -17.97
CA THR A 526 13.33 -25.42 -16.94
C THR A 526 13.40 -24.69 -15.61
N ALA A 527 13.15 -23.39 -15.61
CA ALA A 527 13.14 -22.58 -14.40
C ALA A 527 11.96 -22.90 -13.49
N SER A 528 12.14 -22.69 -12.19
CA SER A 528 11.07 -22.69 -11.19
C SER A 528 11.16 -21.43 -10.35
N LEU A 529 10.02 -20.98 -9.81
CA LEU A 529 9.92 -19.73 -9.07
C LEU A 529 9.24 -19.94 -7.72
N LEU A 530 9.90 -19.52 -6.64
CA LEU A 530 9.31 -19.48 -5.30
C LEU A 530 8.89 -18.05 -4.95
N GLY A 531 7.70 -17.88 -4.39
CA GLY A 531 7.24 -16.57 -3.95
C GLY A 531 6.17 -16.61 -2.87
N THR A 532 5.67 -15.44 -2.55
CA THR A 532 4.60 -15.24 -1.58
C THR A 532 3.31 -14.81 -2.28
N ASP A 533 2.32 -14.39 -1.50
CA ASP A 533 1.01 -13.93 -2.01
C ASP A 533 1.09 -12.91 -3.15
N ALA A 534 2.14 -12.10 -3.21
CA ALA A 534 2.36 -11.15 -4.31
C ALA A 534 2.49 -11.83 -5.69
N LEU A 535 2.96 -13.08 -5.74
CA LEU A 535 3.00 -13.87 -6.96
C LEU A 535 1.67 -14.59 -7.24
N ARG A 536 0.86 -14.86 -6.22
CA ARG A 536 -0.47 -15.42 -6.42
C ARG A 536 -1.33 -14.54 -7.33
N ASP A 537 -1.27 -13.20 -7.16
CA ASP A 537 -2.17 -12.26 -7.84
C ASP A 537 -1.55 -11.59 -9.09
N GLY A 538 -0.27 -11.80 -9.39
CA GLY A 538 0.45 -11.03 -10.42
C GLY A 538 1.22 -11.85 -11.46
N VAL A 539 1.11 -13.19 -11.47
CA VAL A 539 1.83 -14.05 -12.42
C VAL A 539 0.92 -14.43 -13.58
N ASP A 540 1.35 -14.09 -14.79
CA ASP A 540 0.74 -14.52 -16.04
C ASP A 540 1.80 -15.24 -16.89
N VAL A 541 1.78 -16.56 -16.82
CA VAL A 541 2.75 -17.44 -17.50
C VAL A 541 1.96 -18.53 -18.22
N PRO A 542 1.53 -18.26 -19.46
CA PRO A 542 0.81 -19.25 -20.27
C PRO A 542 1.77 -20.32 -20.81
N GLY A 543 1.24 -21.49 -21.13
CA GLY A 543 1.95 -22.55 -21.81
C GLY A 543 2.81 -23.41 -20.87
N GLU A 544 3.78 -24.09 -21.47
CA GLU A 544 4.60 -25.12 -20.80
C GLU A 544 5.59 -24.59 -19.75
N SER A 545 5.72 -23.28 -19.61
CA SER A 545 6.59 -22.68 -18.58
C SER A 545 6.00 -22.78 -17.18
N LEU A 546 4.67 -22.97 -17.04
CA LEU A 546 4.01 -23.24 -15.78
C LEU A 546 3.22 -24.55 -15.84
N ARG A 547 3.76 -25.60 -15.26
CA ARG A 547 3.18 -26.96 -15.25
C ARG A 547 2.68 -27.39 -13.88
N CYS A 548 3.16 -26.73 -12.82
CA CYS A 548 2.80 -27.09 -11.47
C CYS A 548 2.73 -25.86 -10.56
N VAL A 549 1.65 -25.73 -9.81
CA VAL A 549 1.50 -24.76 -8.73
C VAL A 549 1.51 -25.51 -7.41
N VAL A 550 2.43 -25.18 -6.51
CA VAL A 550 2.59 -25.82 -5.21
C VAL A 550 2.38 -24.83 -4.09
N LEU A 551 1.38 -25.04 -3.25
CA LEU A 551 1.19 -24.29 -2.02
C LEU A 551 1.83 -25.04 -0.84
N GLU A 552 2.64 -24.33 -0.05
CA GLU A 552 3.25 -24.91 1.16
C GLU A 552 2.21 -25.30 2.23
N GLY A 553 1.01 -24.80 2.11
CA GLY A 553 -0.13 -25.01 2.97
C GLY A 553 -1.31 -24.16 2.57
N VAL A 554 -2.46 -24.44 3.15
CA VAL A 554 -3.66 -23.62 2.95
C VAL A 554 -3.44 -22.22 3.52
N PRO A 555 -3.69 -21.15 2.73
CA PRO A 555 -3.39 -19.77 3.11
C PRO A 555 -4.44 -19.17 4.06
N TRP A 556 -4.54 -19.74 5.28
CA TRP A 556 -5.43 -19.25 6.32
C TRP A 556 -5.14 -17.80 6.68
N PRO A 557 -6.17 -16.95 6.86
CA PRO A 557 -5.96 -15.59 7.33
C PRO A 557 -5.33 -15.60 8.73
N ARG A 558 -4.50 -14.60 8.99
CA ARG A 558 -3.89 -14.42 10.30
C ARG A 558 -4.97 -13.94 11.28
N PRO A 559 -5.03 -14.50 12.51
CA PRO A 559 -6.03 -14.13 13.53
C PRO A 559 -5.70 -12.78 14.21
N THR A 560 -5.59 -11.70 13.44
CA THR A 560 -5.45 -10.34 13.98
C THR A 560 -6.72 -9.90 14.70
N ILE A 561 -6.65 -8.86 15.50
CA ILE A 561 -7.82 -8.29 16.19
C ILE A 561 -8.90 -7.93 15.17
N LEU A 562 -8.54 -7.23 14.11
CA LEU A 562 -9.46 -6.87 13.04
C LEU A 562 -10.09 -8.10 12.38
N HIS A 563 -9.27 -9.12 12.06
CA HIS A 563 -9.78 -10.35 11.46
C HIS A 563 -10.76 -11.09 12.37
N ARG A 564 -10.44 -11.20 13.68
CA ARG A 564 -11.36 -11.82 14.65
C ARG A 564 -12.70 -11.10 14.74
N ALA A 565 -12.67 -9.76 14.76
CA ALA A 565 -13.89 -8.95 14.78
C ALA A 565 -14.74 -9.15 13.52
N ARG A 566 -14.14 -9.11 12.35
CA ARG A 566 -14.83 -9.35 11.07
C ARG A 566 -15.35 -10.78 10.94
N ARG A 567 -14.58 -11.74 11.41
CA ARG A 567 -15.00 -13.14 11.47
C ARG A 567 -16.23 -13.33 12.34
N ALA A 568 -16.26 -12.69 13.50
CA ALA A 568 -17.43 -12.73 14.40
C ALA A 568 -18.67 -12.09 13.74
N ALA A 569 -18.52 -10.95 13.07
CA ALA A 569 -19.60 -10.28 12.36
C ALA A 569 -20.04 -11.01 11.08
N GLY A 570 -19.13 -11.72 10.41
CA GLY A 570 -19.33 -12.37 9.10
C GLY A 570 -19.72 -13.85 9.15
N GLY A 571 -20.21 -14.35 10.28
CA GLY A 571 -20.70 -15.74 10.39
C GLY A 571 -19.64 -16.79 10.75
N GLY A 572 -18.57 -16.39 11.42
CA GLY A 572 -17.60 -17.32 12.01
C GLY A 572 -16.73 -18.04 10.97
N SER A 573 -16.70 -19.38 11.00
CA SER A 573 -15.88 -20.17 10.08
C SER A 573 -16.21 -19.95 8.60
N ARG A 574 -17.47 -19.68 8.26
CA ARG A 574 -17.90 -19.39 6.88
C ARG A 574 -17.14 -18.20 6.28
N HIS A 575 -16.85 -17.18 7.10
CA HIS A 575 -16.06 -16.03 6.66
C HIS A 575 -14.63 -16.44 6.26
N ASP A 576 -13.99 -17.27 7.08
CA ASP A 576 -12.65 -17.77 6.79
C ASP A 576 -12.63 -18.67 5.55
N ASP A 577 -13.59 -19.61 5.46
CA ASP A 577 -13.70 -20.57 4.36
C ASP A 577 -13.86 -19.85 3.01
N ARG A 578 -14.69 -18.81 2.94
CA ARG A 578 -14.85 -17.97 1.73
C ARG A 578 -13.54 -17.31 1.31
N ILE A 579 -12.83 -16.69 2.27
CA ILE A 579 -11.53 -16.07 1.98
C ILE A 579 -10.55 -17.10 1.42
N ILE A 580 -10.52 -18.30 1.99
CA ILE A 580 -9.59 -19.34 1.57
C ILE A 580 -9.98 -19.90 0.23
N ARG A 581 -11.26 -20.20 -0.03
CA ARG A 581 -11.72 -20.65 -1.33
C ARG A 581 -11.36 -19.67 -2.43
N ALA A 582 -11.56 -18.37 -2.20
CA ALA A 582 -11.16 -17.33 -3.15
C ALA A 582 -9.64 -17.33 -3.40
N ARG A 583 -8.81 -17.44 -2.35
CA ARG A 583 -7.35 -17.51 -2.48
C ARG A 583 -6.87 -18.76 -3.20
N LEU A 584 -7.48 -19.91 -2.95
CA LEU A 584 -7.17 -21.16 -3.65
C LEU A 584 -7.59 -21.08 -5.12
N ALA A 585 -8.76 -20.55 -5.42
CA ALA A 585 -9.26 -20.36 -6.78
C ALA A 585 -8.34 -19.40 -7.58
N GLN A 586 -7.84 -18.33 -6.96
CA GLN A 586 -6.87 -17.41 -7.58
C GLN A 586 -5.54 -18.10 -7.88
N ALA A 587 -5.02 -18.89 -6.94
CA ALA A 587 -3.78 -19.64 -7.13
C ALA A 587 -3.95 -20.72 -8.22
N PHE A 588 -5.08 -21.44 -8.22
CA PHE A 588 -5.43 -22.44 -9.23
C PHE A 588 -5.55 -21.80 -10.63
N GLY A 589 -6.20 -20.64 -10.72
CA GLY A 589 -6.38 -19.90 -11.98
C GLY A 589 -5.05 -19.44 -12.62
N ARG A 590 -3.90 -19.59 -11.96
CA ARG A 590 -2.57 -19.36 -12.58
C ARG A 590 -2.16 -20.51 -13.48
N LEU A 591 -2.63 -21.72 -13.19
CA LEU A 591 -2.23 -22.94 -13.89
C LEU A 591 -2.78 -23.05 -15.32
N ILE A 592 -4.03 -22.66 -15.52
CA ILE A 592 -4.71 -22.78 -16.82
C ILE A 592 -5.01 -21.37 -17.34
N ARG A 593 -4.29 -20.93 -18.37
CA ARG A 593 -4.38 -19.62 -19.03
C ARG A 593 -4.73 -19.72 -20.50
N GLY A 594 -4.40 -20.82 -21.11
CA GLY A 594 -4.64 -21.14 -22.52
C GLY A 594 -5.43 -22.43 -22.70
N LYS A 595 -6.00 -22.58 -23.89
CA LYS A 595 -6.78 -23.78 -24.25
C LYS A 595 -5.97 -25.09 -24.24
N ASP A 596 -4.64 -24.98 -24.33
CA ASP A 596 -3.74 -26.15 -24.40
C ASP A 596 -2.96 -26.38 -23.09
N ASP A 597 -3.13 -25.50 -22.09
CA ASP A 597 -2.45 -25.61 -20.79
C ASP A 597 -2.95 -26.84 -20.03
N LYS A 598 -2.01 -27.52 -19.36
CA LYS A 598 -2.25 -28.65 -18.47
C LYS A 598 -1.29 -28.59 -17.30
N GLY A 599 -1.71 -29.10 -16.13
CA GLY A 599 -0.77 -29.16 -15.02
C GLY A 599 -1.37 -29.66 -13.71
N HIS A 600 -0.56 -29.56 -12.66
CA HIS A 600 -0.89 -30.05 -11.33
C HIS A 600 -0.99 -28.90 -10.34
N PHE A 601 -2.03 -28.93 -9.51
CA PHE A 601 -2.19 -28.03 -8.39
C PHE A 601 -2.01 -28.81 -7.09
N ILE A 602 -0.95 -28.54 -6.35
CA ILE A 602 -0.53 -29.33 -5.20
C ILE A 602 -0.61 -28.48 -3.93
N VAL A 603 -1.27 -29.01 -2.91
CA VAL A 603 -1.35 -28.38 -1.59
C VAL A 603 -0.78 -29.28 -0.51
N LEU A 604 0.24 -28.77 0.19
CA LEU A 604 0.99 -29.53 1.20
C LEU A 604 0.37 -29.32 2.59
N SER A 605 -0.92 -29.64 2.73
CA SER A 605 -1.65 -29.49 4.00
C SER A 605 -2.97 -30.24 3.97
N PRO A 606 -3.34 -30.93 5.06
CA PRO A 606 -4.67 -31.54 5.19
C PRO A 606 -5.78 -30.56 5.59
N ALA A 607 -5.42 -29.32 5.98
CA ALA A 607 -6.37 -28.36 6.58
C ALA A 607 -7.12 -27.55 5.51
N PHE A 608 -7.93 -28.21 4.72
CA PHE A 608 -8.82 -27.58 3.72
C PHE A 608 -10.06 -26.93 4.35
N PRO A 609 -10.63 -25.89 3.75
CA PRO A 609 -11.94 -25.36 4.12
C PRO A 609 -13.02 -26.41 3.86
N SER A 610 -14.05 -26.39 4.67
CA SER A 610 -15.23 -27.26 4.54
C SER A 610 -16.08 -26.90 3.33
#